data_d2d98cf9c12838c263215e881d949265
#
_entry.id   d2d98cf9c12838c263215e881d949265
#
_cell.length_a   1.000
_cell.length_b   1.000
_cell.length_c   1.000
_cell.angle_alpha   90.00
_cell.angle_beta   90.00
_cell.angle_gamma   90.00
#
_symmetry.space_group_name_H-M   'P 1'
#
loop_
_entity.id
_entity.type
_entity.pdbx_description
1 polymer ?
#
loop_
_entity_poly.entity_id
_entity_poly.type
_entity_poly.pdbx_seq_one_letter_code
_entity_poly.pdbx_strand_id
1 'polypeptide(L)'
;MVCHFEAFTATEQLVLDDLLIGDVWLCSGQSNMEQSMSNIMNATEEIEASTSFPTIRFTVVANRISTTADRDADVELAQAWAQPADKEKLGGMSAVCFLFAW
;
A
#
# COMPACT_ATOMS: atom_id res chain seq x y z
N MET A 1 1.92 -13.50 7.41
CA MET A 1 2.96 -13.74 8.45
C MET A 1 3.84 -12.51 8.50
N VAL A 2 3.95 -11.90 9.65
CA VAL A 2 4.90 -10.78 9.87
C VAL A 2 6.25 -11.38 10.24
N CYS A 3 7.30 -10.96 9.56
CA CYS A 3 8.64 -11.52 9.69
C CYS A 3 9.65 -10.45 10.06
N HIS A 4 10.71 -10.90 10.71
CA HIS A 4 11.92 -10.17 10.95
C HIS A 4 13.03 -10.77 10.07
N PHE A 5 13.84 -9.94 9.44
CA PHE A 5 14.95 -10.38 8.61
C PHE A 5 16.23 -9.69 9.01
N GLU A 6 17.28 -10.46 9.24
CA GLU A 6 18.62 -9.96 9.48
C GLU A 6 19.59 -10.52 8.46
N ALA A 7 20.42 -9.65 7.93
CA ALA A 7 21.59 -10.03 7.13
C ALA A 7 22.81 -9.31 7.65
N PHE A 8 23.93 -10.00 7.74
CA PHE A 8 25.17 -9.41 8.24
C PHE A 8 26.39 -9.94 7.49
N THR A 9 27.39 -9.07 7.40
CA THR A 9 28.75 -9.38 7.02
C THR A 9 29.67 -9.21 8.23
N ALA A 10 30.96 -9.36 8.06
CA ALA A 10 31.92 -9.11 9.14
C ALA A 10 31.92 -7.65 9.66
N THR A 11 31.44 -6.69 8.85
CA THR A 11 31.50 -5.25 9.13
C THR A 11 30.17 -4.53 9.05
N GLU A 12 29.13 -5.15 8.50
CA GLU A 12 27.83 -4.53 8.27
C GLU A 12 26.69 -5.43 8.70
N GLN A 13 25.64 -4.83 9.22
CA GLN A 13 24.39 -5.50 9.56
C GLN A 13 23.22 -4.74 8.94
N LEU A 14 22.32 -5.49 8.30
CA LEU A 14 21.01 -5.01 7.82
C LEU A 14 19.92 -5.70 8.63
N VAL A 15 19.03 -4.91 9.20
CA VAL A 15 17.85 -5.39 9.93
C VAL A 15 16.62 -4.83 9.25
N LEU A 16 15.68 -5.70 8.91
CA LEU A 16 14.37 -5.33 8.37
C LEU A 16 13.29 -5.93 9.26
N ASP A 17 12.51 -5.06 9.87
CA ASP A 17 11.38 -5.42 10.72
C ASP A 17 10.05 -5.22 10.00
N ASP A 18 8.99 -5.84 10.54
CA ASP A 18 7.62 -5.71 10.05
C ASP A 18 7.46 -6.10 8.57
N LEU A 19 8.18 -7.10 8.12
CA LEU A 19 8.04 -7.66 6.79
C LEU A 19 6.78 -8.53 6.72
N LEU A 20 5.97 -8.31 5.70
CA LEU A 20 4.83 -9.16 5.38
C LEU A 20 5.15 -9.99 4.14
N ILE A 21 5.07 -11.31 4.26
CA ILE A 21 5.21 -12.23 3.13
C ILE A 21 3.81 -12.55 2.60
N GLY A 22 3.57 -12.30 1.32
CA GLY A 22 2.29 -12.50 0.66
C GLY A 22 2.34 -12.11 -0.81
N ASP A 23 1.18 -12.08 -1.44
CA ASP A 23 1.03 -11.63 -2.81
C ASP A 23 1.09 -10.10 -2.89
N VAL A 24 1.73 -9.59 -3.94
CA VAL A 24 1.80 -8.15 -4.23
C VAL A 24 1.00 -7.86 -5.48
N TRP A 25 0.03 -6.97 -5.37
CA TRP A 25 -0.86 -6.57 -6.45
C TRP A 25 -0.57 -5.14 -6.88
N LEU A 26 -0.43 -4.93 -8.19
CA LEU A 26 -0.36 -3.60 -8.79
C LEU A 26 -1.74 -3.25 -9.35
N CYS A 27 -2.35 -2.23 -8.79
CA CYS A 27 -3.63 -1.70 -9.25
C CYS A 27 -3.40 -0.45 -10.06
N SER A 28 -3.90 -0.42 -11.28
CA SER A 28 -3.82 0.73 -12.15
C SER A 28 -5.08 0.89 -12.99
N GLY A 29 -5.28 2.05 -13.56
CA GLY A 29 -6.46 2.33 -14.39
C GLY A 29 -6.70 3.82 -14.57
N GLN A 30 -7.94 4.19 -14.70
CA GLN A 30 -8.39 5.57 -14.85
C GLN A 30 -9.22 6.02 -13.64
N SER A 31 -10.14 6.95 -13.87
CA SER A 31 -10.93 7.64 -12.83
C SER A 31 -11.57 6.73 -11.77
N ASN A 32 -12.06 5.55 -12.16
CA ASN A 32 -12.64 4.61 -11.21
C ASN A 32 -11.60 4.02 -10.25
N MET A 33 -10.36 3.86 -10.71
CA MET A 33 -9.26 3.40 -9.86
C MET A 33 -8.72 4.51 -8.94
N GLU A 34 -8.97 5.77 -9.26
CA GLU A 34 -8.61 6.91 -8.42
C GLU A 34 -9.66 7.20 -7.33
N GLN A 35 -10.85 6.59 -7.42
CA GLN A 35 -11.87 6.79 -6.38
C GLN A 35 -11.37 6.26 -5.05
N SER A 36 -11.23 7.15 -4.08
CA SER A 36 -10.69 6.83 -2.77
C SER A 36 -11.71 6.16 -1.86
N MET A 37 -11.22 5.42 -0.86
CA MET A 37 -12.04 4.80 0.18
C MET A 37 -12.92 5.81 0.92
N SER A 38 -12.47 7.04 1.10
CA SER A 38 -13.26 8.10 1.74
C SER A 38 -14.45 8.60 0.91
N ASN A 39 -14.49 8.28 -0.38
CA ASN A 39 -15.52 8.76 -1.32
C ASN A 39 -16.52 7.70 -1.75
N ILE A 40 -16.46 6.51 -1.19
CA ILE A 40 -17.47 5.46 -1.46
C ILE A 40 -18.68 5.60 -0.55
N MET A 41 -19.76 4.90 -0.92
CA MET A 41 -20.92 4.77 -0.05
C MET A 41 -20.54 3.98 1.21
N ASN A 42 -21.01 4.42 2.38
CA ASN A 42 -20.68 3.86 3.69
C ASN A 42 -19.17 3.89 4.02
N ALA A 43 -18.45 4.89 3.52
CA ALA A 43 -17.00 5.01 3.66
C ALA A 43 -16.51 4.85 5.11
N THR A 44 -17.21 5.44 6.07
CA THR A 44 -16.83 5.39 7.49
C THR A 44 -16.89 3.96 8.03
N GLU A 45 -17.95 3.25 7.74
CA GLU A 45 -18.17 1.87 8.17
C GLU A 45 -17.16 0.92 7.50
N GLU A 46 -16.89 1.10 6.21
CA GLU A 46 -15.93 0.29 5.46
C GLU A 46 -14.49 0.51 5.94
N ILE A 47 -14.10 1.75 6.19
CA ILE A 47 -12.78 2.08 6.74
C ILE A 47 -12.64 1.49 8.15
N GLU A 48 -13.67 1.57 8.98
CA GLU A 48 -13.64 0.99 10.32
C GLU A 48 -13.51 -0.53 10.28
N ALA A 49 -14.32 -1.20 9.46
CA ALA A 49 -14.27 -2.66 9.29
C ALA A 49 -12.90 -3.13 8.78
N SER A 50 -12.27 -2.33 7.93
CA SER A 50 -10.96 -2.63 7.32
C SER A 50 -9.84 -2.73 8.36
N THR A 51 -9.97 -2.12 9.52
CA THR A 51 -8.97 -2.21 10.60
C THR A 51 -8.80 -3.65 11.14
N SER A 52 -9.77 -4.52 10.85
CA SER A 52 -9.72 -5.94 11.23
C SER A 52 -8.79 -6.79 10.35
N PHE A 53 -8.17 -6.21 9.32
CA PHE A 53 -7.28 -6.91 8.39
C PHE A 53 -5.80 -6.48 8.55
N PRO A 54 -5.12 -6.85 9.64
CA PRO A 54 -3.75 -6.40 9.92
C PRO A 54 -2.71 -6.99 8.96
N THR A 55 -3.09 -7.97 8.15
CA THR A 55 -2.22 -8.62 7.16
C THR A 55 -2.24 -7.97 5.80
N ILE A 56 -3.05 -6.94 5.59
CA ILE A 56 -3.01 -6.12 4.37
C ILE A 56 -2.00 -4.98 4.58
N ARG A 57 -1.20 -4.74 3.55
CA ARG A 57 -0.33 -3.56 3.42
C ARG A 57 -0.63 -2.89 2.09
N PHE A 58 -0.59 -1.58 2.08
CA PHE A 58 -0.81 -0.81 0.86
C PHE A 58 0.10 0.41 0.78
N THR A 59 0.35 0.84 -0.43
CA THR A 59 1.07 2.07 -0.75
C THR A 59 0.46 2.70 -1.98
N VAL A 60 0.74 3.96 -2.22
CA VAL A 60 0.27 4.69 -3.39
C VAL A 60 1.47 5.25 -4.14
N VAL A 61 1.55 4.91 -5.42
CA VAL A 61 2.55 5.47 -6.33
C VAL A 61 2.13 6.88 -6.73
N ALA A 62 3.08 7.81 -6.76
CA ALA A 62 2.81 9.18 -7.18
C ALA A 62 2.40 9.22 -8.66
N ASN A 63 1.35 9.99 -8.96
CA ASN A 63 0.93 10.22 -10.33
C ASN A 63 1.97 11.11 -11.04
N ARG A 64 2.52 10.59 -12.13
CA ARG A 64 3.53 11.28 -12.93
C ARG A 64 3.28 11.04 -14.41
N ILE A 65 3.47 12.09 -15.21
CA ILE A 65 3.46 11.98 -16.67
C ILE A 65 4.89 11.68 -17.12
N SER A 66 5.04 10.59 -17.86
CA SER A 66 6.32 10.20 -18.47
C SER A 66 6.10 9.79 -19.92
N THR A 67 7.05 10.09 -20.79
CA THR A 67 7.06 9.66 -22.19
C THR A 67 7.74 8.30 -22.37
N THR A 68 8.39 7.80 -21.34
CA THR A 68 9.08 6.50 -21.31
C THR A 68 8.67 5.75 -20.05
N ALA A 69 8.78 4.43 -20.09
CA ALA A 69 8.54 3.62 -18.88
C ALA A 69 9.59 3.95 -17.82
N ASP A 70 9.11 4.18 -16.60
CA ASP A 70 9.99 4.39 -15.46
C ASP A 70 10.62 3.06 -15.01
N ARG A 71 11.83 3.13 -14.48
CA ARG A 71 12.48 2.02 -13.79
C ARG A 71 12.09 2.04 -12.30
N ASP A 72 12.23 0.91 -11.62
CA ASP A 72 11.90 0.80 -10.19
C ASP A 72 12.57 1.87 -9.33
N ALA A 73 13.82 2.25 -9.67
CA ALA A 73 14.55 3.30 -8.96
C ALA A 73 13.97 4.72 -9.15
N ASP A 74 13.15 4.91 -10.18
CA ASP A 74 12.56 6.21 -10.53
C ASP A 74 11.12 6.34 -10.03
N VAL A 75 10.57 5.28 -9.44
CA VAL A 75 9.21 5.27 -8.90
C VAL A 75 9.18 5.99 -7.56
N GLU A 76 8.40 7.05 -7.50
CA GLU A 76 8.13 7.79 -6.27
C GLU A 76 6.84 7.31 -5.62
N LEU A 77 6.87 7.11 -4.31
CA LEU A 77 5.66 6.81 -3.54
C LEU A 77 5.02 8.12 -3.06
N ALA A 78 3.76 8.32 -3.41
CA ALA A 78 2.95 9.40 -2.84
C ALA A 78 2.64 9.13 -1.36
N GLN A 79 2.66 7.87 -0.96
CA GLN A 79 2.38 7.42 0.40
C GLN A 79 3.28 6.23 0.72
N ALA A 80 3.94 6.26 1.87
CA ALA A 80 4.68 5.11 2.38
C ALA A 80 3.75 3.91 2.67
N TRP A 81 4.32 2.71 2.69
CA TRP A 81 3.58 1.50 3.07
C TRP A 81 2.83 1.70 4.39
N ALA A 82 1.56 1.33 4.41
CA ALA A 82 0.66 1.50 5.54
C ALA A 82 -0.20 0.25 5.79
N GLN A 83 -0.83 0.22 6.94
CA GLN A 83 -1.81 -0.78 7.36
C GLN A 83 -3.21 -0.15 7.40
N PRO A 84 -4.29 -0.96 7.33
CA PRO A 84 -5.66 -0.45 7.44
C PRO A 84 -5.96 0.27 8.77
N ALA A 85 -5.19 0.02 9.82
CA ALA A 85 -5.30 0.75 11.07
C ALA A 85 -4.97 2.25 10.93
N ASP A 86 -4.17 2.64 9.94
CA ASP A 86 -3.95 4.03 9.55
C ASP A 86 -5.11 4.50 8.64
N LYS A 87 -6.21 4.88 9.28
CA LYS A 87 -7.46 5.23 8.60
C LYS A 87 -7.33 6.45 7.68
N GLU A 88 -6.44 7.38 8.00
CA GLU A 88 -6.20 8.56 7.18
C GLU A 88 -5.60 8.15 5.84
N LYS A 89 -4.53 7.35 5.88
CA LYS A 89 -3.91 6.83 4.66
C LYS A 89 -4.83 5.88 3.89
N LEU A 90 -5.58 5.03 4.60
CA LEU A 90 -6.58 4.17 3.97
C LEU A 90 -7.66 4.98 3.26
N GLY A 91 -8.10 6.09 3.84
CA GLY A 91 -9.07 6.98 3.22
C GLY A 91 -8.64 7.50 1.85
N GLY A 92 -7.34 7.69 1.63
CA GLY A 92 -6.76 8.10 0.34
C GLY A 92 -6.48 6.96 -0.64
N MET A 93 -6.56 5.70 -0.22
CA MET A 93 -6.31 4.53 -1.06
C MET A 93 -7.43 4.33 -2.08
N SER A 94 -7.09 3.78 -3.26
CA SER A 94 -8.07 3.34 -4.24
C SER A 94 -9.05 2.34 -3.62
N ALA A 95 -10.33 2.65 -3.66
CA ALA A 95 -11.37 1.79 -3.10
C ALA A 95 -11.47 0.46 -3.86
N VAL A 96 -11.40 0.49 -5.18
CA VAL A 96 -11.46 -0.73 -6.01
C VAL A 96 -10.29 -1.65 -5.67
N CYS A 97 -9.08 -1.10 -5.57
CA CYS A 97 -7.89 -1.88 -5.25
C CYS A 97 -7.97 -2.47 -3.84
N PHE A 98 -8.31 -1.66 -2.86
CA PHE A 98 -8.35 -2.11 -1.47
C PHE A 98 -9.45 -3.16 -1.23
N LEU A 99 -10.65 -2.93 -1.74
CA LEU A 99 -11.76 -3.89 -1.60
C LEU A 99 -11.56 -5.18 -2.40
N PHE A 100 -10.70 -5.18 -3.40
CA PHE A 100 -10.26 -6.40 -4.07
C PHE A 100 -9.34 -7.25 -3.18
N ALA A 101 -8.48 -6.61 -2.40
CA ALA A 101 -7.54 -7.28 -1.50
C ALA A 101 -8.17 -7.79 -0.19
N TRP A 102 -9.39 -7.41 0.06
CA TRP A 102 -10.18 -7.69 1.26
C TRP A 102 -10.84 -9.09 1.33
#